data_c800d5b8ba6f29a125308d399e164411
#
_entry.id   c800d5b8ba6f29a125308d399e164411
#
_cell.length_a   1.000
_cell.length_b   1.000
_cell.length_c   1.000
_cell.angle_alpha   90.00
_cell.angle_beta   90.00
_cell.angle_gamma   90.00
#
_symmetry.space_group_name_H-M   'P 1'
#
loop_
_entity.id
_entity.type
_entity.pdbx_description
1 polymer ?
#
loop_
_entity_poly.entity_id
_entity_poly.type
_entity_poly.pdbx_seq_one_letter_code
_entity_poly.pdbx_strand_id
1 'polypeptide(L)'
;MLLAVPALRALRAGGQSITVAAQPRIGALLVALGVAEHAVAFDTLGLETLFTDAALSPTAPLARHLAEVSRVICWFGARDAHFARRLRALAPDVIVSPATTTTTAVWKHLLGTVAGAADCTPITVTADDALAGREALRAAGWDGASRVLVLHPGAGGVAKRWATEGFAAAIEGIAATVVVHEGPADGDAVRSFLARAHPATLRLAHPSLTTLAGALSLATAYLGNDSGISHLAATVGTPSVILFTEATLPWQPWSPTTTCVTITTTTLLDSDRTAVTTALKTFF
;
A
#
# COMPACT_ATOMS: atom_id res chain seq x y z
N MET A 1 -1.01 5.61 2.50
CA MET A 1 -2.26 6.01 1.82
C MET A 1 -3.22 4.84 1.60
N LEU A 2 -2.80 3.64 1.13
CA LEU A 2 -3.73 2.51 0.90
C LEU A 2 -4.48 2.05 2.17
N LEU A 3 -3.91 2.24 3.35
CA LEU A 3 -4.61 2.03 4.62
C LEU A 3 -5.74 3.05 4.89
N ALA A 4 -5.78 4.16 4.17
CA ALA A 4 -6.86 5.14 4.28
C ALA A 4 -8.07 4.82 3.37
N VAL A 5 -7.98 3.80 2.51
CA VAL A 5 -9.05 3.46 1.56
C VAL A 5 -10.42 3.30 2.24
N PRO A 6 -10.58 2.58 3.38
CA PRO A 6 -11.87 2.50 4.04
C PRO A 6 -12.43 3.86 4.50
N ALA A 7 -11.54 4.76 4.96
CA ALA A 7 -11.94 6.12 5.35
C ALA A 7 -12.38 6.96 4.13
N LEU A 8 -11.65 6.87 3.01
CA LEU A 8 -12.00 7.57 1.77
C LEU A 8 -13.32 7.05 1.19
N ARG A 9 -13.55 5.73 1.22
CA ARG A 9 -14.82 5.14 0.81
C ARG A 9 -15.99 5.58 1.68
N ALA A 10 -15.80 5.66 3.00
CA ALA A 10 -16.82 6.15 3.91
C ALA A 10 -17.23 7.60 3.58
N LEU A 11 -16.27 8.46 3.25
CA LEU A 11 -16.54 9.83 2.81
C LEU A 11 -17.31 9.85 1.49
N ARG A 12 -16.92 9.05 0.50
CA ARG A 12 -17.64 8.97 -0.79
C ARG A 12 -19.07 8.47 -0.63
N ALA A 13 -19.28 7.46 0.22
CA ALA A 13 -20.63 6.97 0.54
C ALA A 13 -21.52 8.06 1.16
N GLY A 14 -20.91 9.04 1.84
CA GLY A 14 -21.57 10.25 2.30
C GLY A 14 -21.79 11.34 1.22
N GLY A 15 -21.55 11.03 -0.06
CA GLY A 15 -21.75 11.96 -1.18
C GLY A 15 -20.62 12.95 -1.39
N GLN A 16 -19.45 12.76 -0.79
CA GLN A 16 -18.31 13.68 -0.95
C GLN A 16 -17.49 13.31 -2.19
N SER A 17 -17.12 14.34 -2.98
CA SER A 17 -16.05 14.22 -3.98
C SER A 17 -14.69 14.35 -3.27
N ILE A 18 -13.76 13.45 -3.60
CA ILE A 18 -12.48 13.32 -2.90
C ILE A 18 -11.33 13.83 -3.77
N THR A 19 -10.63 14.85 -3.29
CA THR A 19 -9.30 15.22 -3.78
C THR A 19 -8.24 14.77 -2.78
N VAL A 20 -7.31 13.90 -3.18
CA VAL A 20 -6.23 13.43 -2.32
C VAL A 20 -4.96 14.23 -2.55
N ALA A 21 -4.33 14.69 -1.48
CA ALA A 21 -2.98 15.22 -1.51
C ALA A 21 -2.00 14.09 -1.19
N ALA A 22 -1.22 13.66 -2.17
CA ALA A 22 -0.30 12.53 -2.06
C ALA A 22 0.93 12.70 -2.96
N GLN A 23 1.93 11.83 -2.80
CA GLN A 23 2.97 11.70 -3.82
C GLN A 23 2.33 11.36 -5.19
N PRO A 24 2.82 11.93 -6.32
CA PRO A 24 2.15 11.80 -7.61
C PRO A 24 1.79 10.38 -8.02
N ARG A 25 2.70 9.42 -7.82
CA ARG A 25 2.46 7.98 -8.12
C ARG A 25 1.31 7.38 -7.30
N ILE A 26 1.21 7.77 -6.03
CA ILE A 26 0.16 7.26 -5.11
C ILE A 26 -1.16 7.95 -5.43
N GLY A 27 -1.15 9.25 -5.71
CA GLY A 27 -2.34 9.99 -6.11
C GLY A 27 -2.94 9.41 -7.40
N ALA A 28 -2.12 9.21 -8.43
CA ALA A 28 -2.54 8.59 -9.69
C ALA A 28 -3.13 7.19 -9.48
N LEU A 29 -2.51 6.36 -8.62
CA LEU A 29 -3.03 5.04 -8.26
C LEU A 29 -4.42 5.13 -7.61
N LEU A 30 -4.62 6.02 -6.63
CA LEU A 30 -5.90 6.15 -5.93
C LEU A 30 -7.03 6.63 -6.86
N VAL A 31 -6.70 7.48 -7.84
CA VAL A 31 -7.65 7.90 -8.89
C VAL A 31 -7.97 6.73 -9.82
N ALA A 32 -6.95 6.00 -10.32
CA ALA A 32 -7.15 4.83 -11.18
C ALA A 32 -7.97 3.72 -10.50
N LEU A 33 -7.77 3.52 -9.19
CA LEU A 33 -8.57 2.59 -8.38
C LEU A 33 -9.97 3.12 -8.02
N GLY A 34 -10.35 4.30 -8.49
CA GLY A 34 -11.65 4.89 -8.20
C GLY A 34 -11.87 5.26 -6.72
N VAL A 35 -10.81 5.42 -5.94
CA VAL A 35 -10.88 5.80 -4.51
C VAL A 35 -11.03 7.31 -4.34
N ALA A 36 -10.47 8.08 -5.27
CA ALA A 36 -10.56 9.53 -5.31
C ALA A 36 -10.87 9.99 -6.74
N GLU A 37 -11.52 11.13 -6.88
CA GLU A 37 -11.80 11.78 -8.16
C GLU A 37 -10.58 12.55 -8.67
N HIS A 38 -9.84 13.17 -7.76
CA HIS A 38 -8.69 14.02 -8.09
C HIS A 38 -7.51 13.74 -7.16
N ALA A 39 -6.32 14.05 -7.66
CA ALA A 39 -5.09 14.00 -6.88
C ALA A 39 -4.26 15.26 -7.11
N VAL A 40 -3.68 15.79 -6.04
CA VAL A 40 -2.72 16.89 -6.07
C VAL A 40 -1.39 16.43 -5.47
N ALA A 41 -0.31 16.95 -6.00
CA ALA A 41 1.02 16.60 -5.49
C ALA A 41 1.24 17.21 -4.10
N PHE A 42 1.42 16.38 -3.10
CA PHE A 42 1.60 16.80 -1.70
C PHE A 42 2.75 17.80 -1.54
N ASP A 43 3.87 17.53 -2.21
CA ASP A 43 5.10 18.33 -2.08
C ASP A 43 5.00 19.73 -2.72
N THR A 44 3.97 19.99 -3.54
CA THR A 44 3.76 21.28 -4.21
C THR A 44 2.74 22.16 -3.52
N LEU A 45 2.12 21.70 -2.44
CA LEU A 45 1.07 22.44 -1.74
C LEU A 45 1.62 23.61 -0.90
N GLY A 46 2.88 23.56 -0.49
CA GLY A 46 3.46 24.56 0.40
C GLY A 46 3.01 24.44 1.85
N LEU A 47 2.73 23.21 2.31
CA LEU A 47 2.29 22.93 3.69
C LEU A 47 3.30 23.33 4.75
N GLU A 48 4.60 23.44 4.40
CA GLU A 48 5.66 23.91 5.28
C GLU A 48 5.42 25.32 5.81
N THR A 49 4.68 26.17 5.07
CA THR A 49 4.32 27.53 5.50
C THR A 49 3.42 27.53 6.74
N LEU A 50 2.71 26.42 7.00
CA LEU A 50 1.85 26.29 8.18
C LEU A 50 2.62 26.04 9.47
N PHE A 51 3.89 25.67 9.40
CA PHE A 51 4.77 25.50 10.58
C PHE A 51 5.43 26.81 11.02
N THR A 52 5.23 27.91 10.30
CA THR A 52 5.80 29.21 10.59
C THR A 52 4.71 30.27 10.73
N ASP A 53 5.04 31.46 11.23
CA ASP A 53 4.11 32.62 11.29
C ASP A 53 4.00 33.38 9.96
N ALA A 54 4.66 32.91 8.90
CA ALA A 54 4.61 33.54 7.59
C ALA A 54 3.16 33.60 7.07
N ALA A 55 2.75 34.74 6.55
CA ALA A 55 1.43 34.90 5.94
C ALA A 55 1.31 34.00 4.70
N LEU A 56 0.21 33.25 4.61
CA LEU A 56 -0.09 32.46 3.42
C LEU A 56 -0.62 33.40 2.34
N SER A 57 0.07 33.45 1.20
CA SER A 57 -0.43 34.21 0.05
C SER A 57 -1.78 33.65 -0.44
N PRO A 58 -2.79 34.46 -0.78
CA PRO A 58 -4.02 33.98 -1.40
C PRO A 58 -3.80 33.23 -2.73
N THR A 59 -2.68 33.48 -3.39
CA THR A 59 -2.30 32.82 -4.65
C THR A 59 -1.47 31.56 -4.43
N ALA A 60 -1.10 31.21 -3.19
CA ALA A 60 -0.37 29.99 -2.90
C ALA A 60 -1.22 28.75 -3.28
N PRO A 61 -0.57 27.66 -3.76
CA PRO A 61 -1.30 26.44 -4.13
C PRO A 61 -2.25 25.94 -3.03
N LEU A 62 -1.77 25.90 -1.79
CA LEU A 62 -2.59 25.50 -0.64
C LEU A 62 -3.84 26.37 -0.49
N ALA A 63 -3.69 27.70 -0.52
CA ALA A 63 -4.84 28.63 -0.35
C ALA A 63 -5.88 28.41 -1.43
N ARG A 64 -5.48 28.23 -2.69
CA ARG A 64 -6.37 27.97 -3.81
C ARG A 64 -7.15 26.65 -3.63
N HIS A 65 -6.46 25.57 -3.28
CA HIS A 65 -7.14 24.29 -3.05
C HIS A 65 -8.08 24.33 -1.85
N LEU A 66 -7.69 25.01 -0.76
CA LEU A 66 -8.54 25.13 0.42
C LEU A 66 -9.80 25.99 0.17
N ALA A 67 -9.76 26.94 -0.76
CA ALA A 67 -10.92 27.73 -1.14
C ALA A 67 -11.99 26.93 -1.90
N GLU A 68 -11.62 25.80 -2.50
CA GLU A 68 -12.49 24.97 -3.33
C GLU A 68 -13.10 23.76 -2.56
N VAL A 69 -12.69 23.53 -1.30
CA VAL A 69 -13.13 22.38 -0.53
C VAL A 69 -13.99 22.78 0.66
N SER A 70 -15.02 22.00 0.95
CA SER A 70 -15.89 22.18 2.12
C SER A 70 -15.33 21.57 3.39
N ARG A 71 -14.47 20.56 3.25
CA ARG A 71 -13.88 19.81 4.38
C ARG A 71 -12.44 19.43 4.09
N VAL A 72 -11.59 19.44 5.12
CA VAL A 72 -10.21 18.99 5.08
C VAL A 72 -10.00 17.92 6.13
N ILE A 73 -9.46 16.77 5.71
CA ILE A 73 -9.00 15.72 6.62
C ILE A 73 -7.50 15.57 6.46
N CYS A 74 -6.76 15.94 7.49
CA CYS A 74 -5.31 16.00 7.46
C CYS A 74 -4.72 15.00 8.47
N TRP A 75 -4.07 13.97 7.96
CA TRP A 75 -3.32 12.99 8.75
C TRP A 75 -1.81 13.32 8.79
N PHE A 76 -1.50 14.60 8.71
CA PHE A 76 -0.14 15.13 8.73
C PHE A 76 -0.07 16.31 9.71
N GLY A 77 1.09 16.55 10.32
CA GLY A 77 1.33 17.70 11.17
C GLY A 77 0.54 17.75 12.49
N ALA A 78 -0.22 16.72 12.85
CA ALA A 78 -1.09 16.71 14.03
C ALA A 78 -0.33 16.85 15.37
N ARG A 79 0.96 16.57 15.39
CA ARG A 79 1.82 16.74 16.58
C ARG A 79 2.25 18.18 16.81
N ASP A 80 2.08 19.04 15.82
CA ASP A 80 2.38 20.46 15.89
C ASP A 80 1.08 21.25 16.06
N ALA A 81 0.91 21.83 17.23
CA ALA A 81 -0.30 22.59 17.58
C ALA A 81 -0.42 23.89 16.74
N HIS A 82 0.71 24.47 16.32
CA HIS A 82 0.73 25.67 15.49
C HIS A 82 0.22 25.33 14.08
N PHE A 83 0.76 24.29 13.45
CA PHE A 83 0.28 23.76 12.18
C PHE A 83 -1.23 23.50 12.21
N ALA A 84 -1.68 22.72 13.20
CA ALA A 84 -3.08 22.34 13.33
C ALA A 84 -4.02 23.56 13.48
N ARG A 85 -3.62 24.56 14.29
CA ARG A 85 -4.37 25.79 14.46
C ARG A 85 -4.47 26.59 13.18
N ARG A 86 -3.35 26.75 12.45
CA ARG A 86 -3.31 27.48 11.19
C ARG A 86 -4.15 26.82 10.11
N LEU A 87 -4.06 25.50 9.98
CA LEU A 87 -4.87 24.78 8.99
C LEU A 87 -6.36 24.93 9.28
N ARG A 88 -6.78 24.87 10.56
CA ARG A 88 -8.17 25.07 10.95
C ARG A 88 -8.69 26.50 10.69
N ALA A 89 -7.81 27.48 10.62
CA ALA A 89 -8.19 28.85 10.28
C ALA A 89 -8.40 29.09 8.76
N LEU A 90 -7.98 28.14 7.92
CA LEU A 90 -7.99 28.27 6.46
C LEU A 90 -9.18 27.58 5.76
N ALA A 91 -9.91 26.72 6.46
CA ALA A 91 -11.05 26.01 5.88
C ALA A 91 -12.16 25.83 6.94
N PRO A 92 -13.43 25.73 6.55
CA PRO A 92 -14.57 25.75 7.47
C PRO A 92 -14.70 24.48 8.33
N ASP A 93 -14.33 23.33 7.80
CA ASP A 93 -14.42 22.03 8.50
C ASP A 93 -13.09 21.28 8.34
N VAL A 94 -12.28 21.25 9.42
CA VAL A 94 -10.92 20.69 9.39
C VAL A 94 -10.72 19.70 10.52
N ILE A 95 -10.44 18.47 10.14
CA ILE A 95 -9.98 17.42 11.05
C ILE A 95 -8.47 17.26 10.87
N VAL A 96 -7.72 17.47 11.95
CA VAL A 96 -6.27 17.17 11.99
C VAL A 96 -6.06 16.07 13.01
N SER A 97 -5.57 14.93 12.55
CA SER A 97 -5.36 13.73 13.36
C SER A 97 -4.01 13.09 13.03
N PRO A 98 -3.34 12.41 13.97
CA PRO A 98 -2.15 11.63 13.68
C PRO A 98 -2.43 10.60 12.58
N ALA A 99 -1.43 10.33 11.73
CA ALA A 99 -1.54 9.29 10.72
C ALA A 99 -1.54 7.87 11.30
N THR A 100 -1.09 7.71 12.54
CA THR A 100 -0.92 6.42 13.21
C THR A 100 -1.28 6.51 14.67
N THR A 101 -1.61 5.36 15.25
CA THR A 101 -1.83 5.15 16.69
C THR A 101 -1.13 3.88 17.13
N THR A 102 -0.93 3.71 18.43
CA THR A 102 -0.37 2.50 19.04
C THR A 102 -1.44 1.57 19.59
N THR A 103 -2.71 1.98 19.59
CA THR A 103 -3.79 1.27 20.29
C THR A 103 -4.67 0.43 19.39
N THR A 104 -4.63 0.64 18.08
CA THR A 104 -5.46 -0.09 17.10
C THR A 104 -4.78 -0.15 15.76
N ALA A 105 -5.31 -0.95 14.83
CA ALA A 105 -4.81 -0.97 13.45
C ALA A 105 -4.94 0.42 12.81
N VAL A 106 -3.93 0.83 12.06
CA VAL A 106 -3.84 2.16 11.44
C VAL A 106 -5.07 2.47 10.60
N TRP A 107 -5.55 1.54 9.78
CA TRP A 107 -6.74 1.77 8.97
C TRP A 107 -8.01 2.01 9.79
N LYS A 108 -8.17 1.33 10.94
CA LYS A 108 -9.29 1.56 11.87
C LYS A 108 -9.20 2.95 12.50
N HIS A 109 -7.99 3.36 12.88
CA HIS A 109 -7.75 4.70 13.39
C HIS A 109 -8.13 5.76 12.35
N LEU A 110 -7.67 5.63 11.10
CA LEU A 110 -7.99 6.58 10.03
C LEU A 110 -9.50 6.62 9.74
N LEU A 111 -10.17 5.47 9.69
CA LEU A 111 -11.63 5.40 9.54
C LEU A 111 -12.35 6.09 10.71
N GLY A 112 -11.88 5.92 11.94
CA GLY A 112 -12.45 6.57 13.13
C GLY A 112 -12.34 8.09 13.13
N THR A 113 -11.52 8.69 12.26
CA THR A 113 -11.43 10.16 12.10
C THR A 113 -12.51 10.73 11.18
N VAL A 114 -13.27 9.89 10.51
CA VAL A 114 -14.35 10.26 9.59
C VAL A 114 -15.65 9.58 10.01
N ALA A 115 -16.78 10.13 9.64
CA ALA A 115 -18.07 9.48 9.86
C ALA A 115 -18.28 8.43 8.75
N GLY A 116 -18.81 7.26 9.12
CA GLY A 116 -19.21 6.23 8.17
C GLY A 116 -18.81 4.81 8.57
N ALA A 117 -19.34 3.84 7.86
CA ALA A 117 -19.05 2.41 8.07
C ALA A 117 -17.82 1.98 7.27
N ALA A 118 -17.12 0.96 7.77
CA ALA A 118 -16.04 0.33 7.06
C ALA A 118 -16.54 -0.43 5.81
N ASP A 119 -16.04 -0.07 4.64
CA ASP A 119 -16.11 -0.92 3.46
C ASP A 119 -14.73 -1.53 3.21
N CYS A 120 -14.61 -2.81 3.55
CA CYS A 120 -13.41 -3.63 3.40
C CYS A 120 -13.49 -4.56 2.16
N THR A 121 -14.37 -4.27 1.21
CA THR A 121 -14.43 -5.01 -0.05
C THR A 121 -13.18 -4.69 -0.89
N PRO A 122 -12.48 -5.69 -1.44
CA PRO A 122 -11.38 -5.44 -2.36
C PRO A 122 -11.80 -4.57 -3.55
N ILE A 123 -10.85 -3.82 -4.10
CA ILE A 123 -11.09 -2.97 -5.27
C ILE A 123 -10.88 -3.80 -6.54
N THR A 124 -11.87 -3.84 -7.40
CA THR A 124 -11.72 -4.38 -8.75
C THR A 124 -10.93 -3.39 -9.60
N VAL A 125 -9.81 -3.83 -10.16
CA VAL A 125 -9.04 -3.03 -11.13
C VAL A 125 -9.82 -2.87 -12.45
N THR A 126 -9.50 -1.83 -13.22
CA THR A 126 -10.10 -1.65 -14.54
C THR A 126 -9.69 -2.78 -15.51
N ALA A 127 -10.48 -2.99 -16.57
CA ALA A 127 -10.13 -3.97 -17.59
C ALA A 127 -8.79 -3.64 -18.29
N ASP A 128 -8.50 -2.35 -18.48
CA ASP A 128 -7.25 -1.88 -19.09
C ASP A 128 -6.06 -2.13 -18.16
N ASP A 129 -6.18 -1.87 -16.86
CA ASP A 129 -5.11 -2.18 -15.91
C ASP A 129 -4.88 -3.69 -15.79
N ALA A 130 -5.95 -4.50 -15.80
CA ALA A 130 -5.84 -5.97 -15.80
C ALA A 130 -5.15 -6.49 -17.07
N LEU A 131 -5.47 -5.89 -18.22
CA LEU A 131 -4.80 -6.21 -19.49
C LEU A 131 -3.31 -5.83 -19.44
N ALA A 132 -2.99 -4.60 -19.02
CA ALA A 132 -1.61 -4.15 -18.86
C ALA A 132 -0.81 -5.04 -17.89
N GLY A 133 -1.44 -5.47 -16.79
CA GLY A 133 -0.84 -6.42 -15.85
C GLY A 133 -0.56 -7.78 -16.48
N ARG A 134 -1.49 -8.32 -17.27
CA ARG A 134 -1.33 -9.56 -18.02
C ARG A 134 -0.19 -9.49 -19.02
N GLU A 135 -0.12 -8.41 -19.77
CA GLU A 135 0.95 -8.17 -20.75
C GLU A 135 2.32 -8.07 -20.06
N ALA A 136 2.40 -7.37 -18.94
CA ALA A 136 3.63 -7.26 -18.15
C ALA A 136 4.09 -8.62 -17.61
N LEU A 137 3.18 -9.46 -17.11
CA LEU A 137 3.50 -10.82 -16.67
C LEU A 137 3.98 -11.69 -17.83
N ARG A 138 3.35 -11.60 -19.01
CA ARG A 138 3.78 -12.32 -20.22
C ARG A 138 5.15 -11.84 -20.71
N ALA A 139 5.39 -10.55 -20.71
CA ALA A 139 6.69 -9.98 -21.05
C ALA A 139 7.80 -10.43 -20.09
N ALA A 140 7.46 -10.71 -18.83
CA ALA A 140 8.37 -11.30 -17.86
C ALA A 140 8.59 -12.81 -18.08
N GLY A 141 7.81 -13.49 -18.93
CA GLY A 141 7.94 -14.91 -19.27
C GLY A 141 6.80 -15.82 -18.81
N TRP A 142 5.70 -15.28 -18.24
CA TRP A 142 4.55 -16.08 -17.85
C TRP A 142 3.82 -16.62 -19.10
N ASP A 143 3.44 -17.89 -19.03
CA ASP A 143 2.74 -18.59 -20.13
C ASP A 143 1.28 -18.14 -20.37
N GLY A 144 0.74 -17.35 -19.43
CA GLY A 144 -0.63 -16.84 -19.50
C GLY A 144 -1.70 -17.79 -18.95
N ALA A 145 -1.33 -18.97 -18.45
CA ALA A 145 -2.25 -20.02 -18.00
C ALA A 145 -1.92 -20.58 -16.61
N SER A 146 -0.64 -20.75 -16.28
CA SER A 146 -0.22 -21.27 -14.98
C SER A 146 -0.61 -20.35 -13.83
N ARG A 147 -0.83 -20.93 -12.64
CA ARG A 147 -1.01 -20.14 -11.41
C ARG A 147 0.20 -19.23 -11.18
N VAL A 148 -0.05 -18.03 -10.67
CA VAL A 148 1.00 -17.05 -10.42
C VAL A 148 1.11 -16.78 -8.93
N LEU A 149 2.32 -16.91 -8.38
CA LEU A 149 2.69 -16.39 -7.07
C LEU A 149 3.54 -15.13 -7.27
N VAL A 150 3.01 -13.97 -6.91
CA VAL A 150 3.81 -12.75 -6.87
C VAL A 150 4.51 -12.65 -5.52
N LEU A 151 5.84 -12.47 -5.55
CA LEU A 151 6.68 -12.36 -4.37
C LEU A 151 7.37 -11.00 -4.33
N HIS A 152 7.39 -10.36 -3.16
CA HIS A 152 8.10 -9.09 -2.95
C HIS A 152 8.99 -9.16 -1.70
N PRO A 153 10.31 -9.37 -1.87
CA PRO A 153 11.24 -9.48 -0.75
C PRO A 153 11.67 -8.12 -0.18
N GLY A 154 11.32 -7.02 -0.87
CA GLY A 154 11.60 -5.65 -0.44
C GLY A 154 10.74 -5.19 0.74
N ALA A 155 11.16 -4.12 1.38
CA ALA A 155 10.40 -3.36 2.38
C ALA A 155 10.93 -1.94 2.49
N GLY A 156 10.16 -1.04 3.11
CA GLY A 156 10.56 0.36 3.36
C GLY A 156 11.79 0.55 4.27
N GLY A 157 12.33 -0.53 4.83
CA GLY A 157 13.54 -0.52 5.63
C GLY A 157 14.08 -1.94 5.85
N VAL A 158 15.40 -2.08 5.99
CA VAL A 158 16.07 -3.39 6.15
C VAL A 158 15.54 -4.15 7.37
N ALA A 159 15.26 -3.44 8.46
CA ALA A 159 14.73 -4.04 9.71
C ALA A 159 13.35 -4.70 9.56
N LYS A 160 12.64 -4.47 8.44
CA LYS A 160 11.35 -5.08 8.13
C LYS A 160 11.47 -6.26 7.15
N ARG A 161 12.67 -6.56 6.66
CA ARG A 161 12.89 -7.60 5.65
C ARG A 161 13.10 -8.94 6.32
N TRP A 162 12.28 -9.91 5.97
CA TRP A 162 12.55 -11.30 6.30
C TRP A 162 13.74 -11.81 5.49
N ALA A 163 14.45 -12.79 6.02
CA ALA A 163 15.60 -13.39 5.35
C ALA A 163 15.20 -13.99 3.99
N THR A 164 16.02 -13.76 2.97
CA THR A 164 15.74 -14.26 1.61
C THR A 164 15.72 -15.78 1.52
N GLU A 165 16.47 -16.46 2.41
CA GLU A 165 16.44 -17.91 2.62
C GLU A 165 15.05 -18.39 3.07
N GLY A 166 14.39 -17.61 3.91
CA GLY A 166 13.04 -17.89 4.38
C GLY A 166 12.03 -17.86 3.23
N PHE A 167 12.10 -16.81 2.40
CA PHE A 167 11.26 -16.73 1.19
C PHE A 167 11.49 -17.90 0.25
N ALA A 168 12.75 -18.25 -0.05
CA ALA A 168 13.09 -19.35 -0.95
C ALA A 168 12.54 -20.68 -0.42
N ALA A 169 12.72 -20.95 0.87
CA ALA A 169 12.20 -22.18 1.51
C ALA A 169 10.66 -22.20 1.57
N ALA A 170 10.01 -21.05 1.81
CA ALA A 170 8.55 -20.99 1.92
C ALA A 170 7.83 -21.28 0.60
N ILE A 171 8.47 -21.02 -0.54
CA ILE A 171 7.89 -21.25 -1.88
C ILE A 171 8.30 -22.63 -2.47
N GLU A 172 9.14 -23.37 -1.78
CA GLU A 172 9.57 -24.69 -2.25
C GLU A 172 8.38 -25.64 -2.38
N GLY A 173 8.25 -26.27 -3.55
CA GLY A 173 7.16 -27.18 -3.87
C GLY A 173 5.82 -26.51 -4.15
N ILE A 174 5.73 -25.18 -4.24
CA ILE A 174 4.53 -24.49 -4.70
C ILE A 174 4.35 -24.68 -6.22
N ALA A 175 3.20 -25.21 -6.62
CA ALA A 175 2.87 -25.47 -8.02
C ALA A 175 2.37 -24.19 -8.71
N ALA A 176 3.26 -23.21 -8.89
CA ALA A 176 2.95 -21.93 -9.53
C ALA A 176 4.20 -21.32 -10.22
N THR A 177 3.97 -20.47 -11.20
CA THR A 177 5.01 -19.57 -11.70
C THR A 177 5.28 -18.49 -10.66
N VAL A 178 6.49 -18.47 -10.13
CA VAL A 178 6.95 -17.46 -9.17
C VAL A 178 7.41 -16.23 -9.93
N VAL A 179 6.82 -15.08 -9.61
CA VAL A 179 7.18 -13.78 -10.18
C VAL A 179 7.66 -12.86 -9.07
N VAL A 180 8.94 -12.54 -9.04
CA VAL A 180 9.48 -11.58 -8.10
C VAL A 180 9.26 -10.15 -8.61
N HIS A 181 8.57 -9.33 -7.81
CA HIS A 181 8.43 -7.90 -8.09
C HIS A 181 9.65 -7.13 -7.61
N GLU A 182 10.13 -6.21 -8.45
CA GLU A 182 11.20 -5.27 -8.14
C GLU A 182 10.77 -3.83 -8.37
N GLY A 183 10.70 -3.05 -7.30
CA GLY A 183 10.56 -1.60 -7.36
C GLY A 183 11.92 -0.88 -7.38
N PRO A 184 11.93 0.47 -7.48
CA PRO A 184 13.17 1.25 -7.62
C PRO A 184 14.17 1.10 -6.46
N ALA A 185 13.70 0.74 -5.27
CA ALA A 185 14.53 0.60 -4.06
C ALA A 185 14.83 -0.86 -3.68
N ASP A 186 14.41 -1.84 -4.49
CA ASP A 186 14.39 -3.26 -4.07
C ASP A 186 15.51 -4.10 -4.69
N GLY A 187 16.37 -3.50 -5.53
CA GLY A 187 17.38 -4.23 -6.31
C GLY A 187 18.27 -5.16 -5.48
N ASP A 188 18.71 -4.77 -4.28
CA ASP A 188 19.53 -5.60 -3.41
C ASP A 188 18.74 -6.80 -2.86
N ALA A 189 17.51 -6.57 -2.40
CA ALA A 189 16.66 -7.63 -1.86
C ALA A 189 16.30 -8.64 -2.94
N VAL A 190 15.98 -8.16 -4.15
CA VAL A 190 15.63 -9.02 -5.30
C VAL A 190 16.85 -9.82 -5.76
N ARG A 191 18.02 -9.21 -5.91
CA ARG A 191 19.25 -9.96 -6.26
C ARG A 191 19.58 -11.05 -5.23
N SER A 192 19.47 -10.72 -3.96
CA SER A 192 19.73 -11.66 -2.86
C SER A 192 18.75 -12.83 -2.87
N PHE A 193 17.48 -12.57 -3.18
CA PHE A 193 16.47 -13.62 -3.32
C PHE A 193 16.71 -14.48 -4.57
N LEU A 194 16.94 -13.87 -5.75
CA LEU A 194 17.16 -14.61 -7.00
C LEU A 194 18.39 -15.51 -6.97
N ALA A 195 19.41 -15.16 -6.18
CA ALA A 195 20.58 -16.00 -5.98
C ALA A 195 20.27 -17.34 -5.28
N ARG A 196 19.07 -17.47 -4.68
CA ARG A 196 18.60 -18.65 -3.93
C ARG A 196 17.35 -19.28 -4.53
N ALA A 197 16.63 -18.52 -5.35
CA ALA A 197 15.39 -18.98 -5.97
C ALA A 197 15.65 -19.96 -7.11
N HIS A 198 14.61 -20.71 -7.47
CA HIS A 198 14.65 -21.58 -8.64
C HIS A 198 14.96 -20.77 -9.91
N PRO A 199 15.80 -21.25 -10.85
CA PRO A 199 16.18 -20.53 -12.06
C PRO A 199 15.02 -20.10 -12.96
N ALA A 200 13.87 -20.78 -12.87
CA ALA A 200 12.64 -20.41 -13.59
C ALA A 200 11.85 -19.26 -12.92
N THR A 201 12.35 -18.66 -11.83
CA THR A 201 11.70 -17.50 -11.22
C THR A 201 11.76 -16.30 -12.16
N LEU A 202 10.58 -15.76 -12.46
CA LEU A 202 10.44 -14.60 -13.33
C LEU A 202 10.66 -13.30 -12.55
N ARG A 203 11.06 -12.23 -13.26
CA ARG A 203 11.27 -10.91 -12.67
C ARG A 203 10.35 -9.87 -13.31
N LEU A 204 9.50 -9.24 -12.53
CA LEU A 204 8.67 -8.10 -12.90
C LEU A 204 9.33 -6.81 -12.39
N ALA A 205 10.12 -6.16 -13.26
CA ALA A 205 10.93 -5.01 -12.89
C ALA A 205 10.24 -3.69 -13.20
N HIS A 206 10.14 -2.83 -12.21
CA HIS A 206 9.70 -1.43 -12.30
C HIS A 206 8.36 -1.19 -13.04
N PRO A 207 7.32 -2.02 -12.87
CA PRO A 207 6.02 -1.72 -13.45
C PRO A 207 5.46 -0.42 -12.87
N SER A 208 4.55 0.24 -13.59
CA SER A 208 3.72 1.28 -12.99
C SER A 208 2.87 0.67 -11.85
N LEU A 209 2.42 1.48 -10.89
CA LEU A 209 1.58 0.95 -9.80
C LEU A 209 0.23 0.41 -10.30
N THR A 210 -0.31 0.96 -11.38
CA THR A 210 -1.57 0.49 -11.99
C THR A 210 -1.34 -0.83 -12.75
N THR A 211 -0.26 -0.94 -13.52
CA THR A 211 0.15 -2.21 -14.14
C THR A 211 0.40 -3.29 -13.09
N LEU A 212 1.06 -2.92 -11.97
CA LEU A 212 1.27 -3.86 -10.86
C LEU A 212 -0.05 -4.26 -10.21
N ALA A 213 -0.98 -3.33 -10.00
CA ALA A 213 -2.32 -3.65 -9.51
C ALA A 213 -3.03 -4.66 -10.40
N GLY A 214 -2.94 -4.48 -11.73
CA GLY A 214 -3.45 -5.43 -12.72
C GLY A 214 -2.75 -6.79 -12.64
N ALA A 215 -1.44 -6.85 -12.50
CA ALA A 215 -0.71 -8.12 -12.34
C ALA A 215 -1.08 -8.83 -11.04
N LEU A 216 -1.21 -8.09 -9.94
CA LEU A 216 -1.64 -8.61 -8.65
C LEU A 216 -3.07 -9.15 -8.68
N SER A 217 -4.00 -8.48 -9.37
CA SER A 217 -5.39 -8.96 -9.50
C SER A 217 -5.52 -10.29 -10.24
N LEU A 218 -4.51 -10.66 -11.03
CA LEU A 218 -4.43 -11.93 -11.77
C LEU A 218 -3.67 -13.02 -10.99
N ALA A 219 -2.95 -12.65 -9.93
CA ALA A 219 -2.15 -13.58 -9.15
C ALA A 219 -3.04 -14.49 -8.28
N THR A 220 -2.67 -15.76 -8.23
CA THR A 220 -3.31 -16.75 -7.32
C THR A 220 -3.00 -16.42 -5.87
N ALA A 221 -1.76 -15.95 -5.60
CA ALA A 221 -1.36 -15.52 -4.28
C ALA A 221 -0.24 -14.48 -4.35
N TYR A 222 -0.08 -13.76 -3.23
CA TYR A 222 1.01 -12.84 -2.97
C TYR A 222 1.73 -13.21 -1.66
N LEU A 223 3.05 -13.06 -1.67
CA LEU A 223 3.89 -13.19 -0.47
C LEU A 223 4.85 -12.00 -0.38
N GLY A 224 4.89 -11.31 0.74
CA GLY A 224 5.84 -10.20 0.92
C GLY A 224 5.91 -9.64 2.34
N ASN A 225 6.92 -8.80 2.59
CA ASN A 225 7.07 -8.06 3.84
C ASN A 225 6.04 -6.93 3.98
N ASP A 226 5.91 -6.33 5.17
CA ASP A 226 5.20 -5.06 5.38
C ASP A 226 5.74 -3.96 4.47
N SER A 227 5.02 -3.69 3.40
CA SER A 227 5.40 -2.74 2.35
C SER A 227 4.19 -2.13 1.65
N GLY A 228 4.40 -1.04 0.90
CA GLY A 228 3.34 -0.45 0.07
C GLY A 228 2.78 -1.42 -0.98
N ILE A 229 3.61 -2.33 -1.48
CA ILE A 229 3.22 -3.34 -2.48
C ILE A 229 2.30 -4.40 -1.84
N SER A 230 2.60 -4.81 -0.61
CA SER A 230 1.74 -5.73 0.15
C SER A 230 0.37 -5.13 0.41
N HIS A 231 0.32 -3.83 0.73
CA HIS A 231 -0.95 -3.12 0.85
C HIS A 231 -1.68 -3.01 -0.48
N LEU A 232 -0.97 -2.88 -1.61
CA LEU A 232 -1.60 -2.87 -2.93
C LEU A 232 -2.21 -4.24 -3.25
N ALA A 233 -1.48 -5.34 -3.02
CA ALA A 233 -1.99 -6.69 -3.20
C ALA A 233 -3.27 -6.94 -2.39
N ALA A 234 -3.26 -6.56 -1.11
CA ALA A 234 -4.42 -6.62 -0.25
C ALA A 234 -5.59 -5.75 -0.77
N THR A 235 -5.29 -4.53 -1.26
CA THR A 235 -6.29 -3.59 -1.76
C THR A 235 -7.04 -4.12 -2.98
N VAL A 236 -6.34 -4.78 -3.90
CA VAL A 236 -6.95 -5.38 -5.11
C VAL A 236 -7.47 -6.80 -4.88
N GLY A 237 -7.43 -7.29 -3.65
CA GLY A 237 -8.04 -8.56 -3.26
C GLY A 237 -7.22 -9.80 -3.56
N THR A 238 -5.95 -9.67 -3.91
CA THR A 238 -5.06 -10.82 -4.08
C THR A 238 -4.98 -11.60 -2.76
N PRO A 239 -5.23 -12.93 -2.74
CA PRO A 239 -4.96 -13.75 -1.57
C PRO A 239 -3.51 -13.57 -1.14
N SER A 240 -3.28 -13.07 0.08
CA SER A 240 -1.96 -12.55 0.45
C SER A 240 -1.48 -13.11 1.79
N VAL A 241 -0.20 -13.50 1.83
CA VAL A 241 0.55 -13.68 3.08
C VAL A 241 1.49 -12.49 3.24
N ILE A 242 1.27 -11.69 4.28
CA ILE A 242 2.07 -10.50 4.55
C ILE A 242 2.77 -10.63 5.89
N LEU A 243 4.07 -10.39 5.86
CA LEU A 243 4.97 -10.61 6.98
C LEU A 243 5.16 -9.32 7.78
N PHE A 244 4.87 -9.39 9.07
CA PHE A 244 5.01 -8.28 10.00
C PHE A 244 5.97 -8.65 11.13
N THR A 245 6.65 -7.68 11.69
CA THR A 245 7.18 -7.78 13.05
C THR A 245 6.07 -7.40 14.03
N GLU A 246 6.21 -7.74 15.32
CA GLU A 246 5.26 -7.30 16.35
C GLU A 246 5.08 -5.75 16.33
N ALA A 247 6.18 -5.02 16.14
CA ALA A 247 6.15 -3.56 16.09
C ALA A 247 5.40 -3.00 14.88
N THR A 248 5.31 -3.75 13.79
CA THR A 248 4.65 -3.30 12.55
C THR A 248 3.27 -3.91 12.35
N LEU A 249 2.84 -4.84 13.18
CA LEU A 249 1.51 -5.45 13.10
C LEU A 249 0.33 -4.45 13.10
N PRO A 250 0.38 -3.28 13.76
CA PRO A 250 -0.67 -2.28 13.63
C PRO A 250 -0.88 -1.74 12.20
N TRP A 251 0.09 -1.94 11.30
CA TRP A 251 -0.01 -1.58 9.88
C TRP A 251 -0.67 -2.66 9.01
N GLN A 252 -1.23 -3.71 9.61
CA GLN A 252 -1.95 -4.74 8.88
C GLN A 252 -3.01 -4.15 7.95
N PRO A 253 -3.21 -4.75 6.74
CA PRO A 253 -4.22 -4.30 5.79
C PRO A 253 -5.65 -4.49 6.33
N TRP A 254 -6.57 -3.80 5.71
CA TRP A 254 -8.01 -3.90 5.98
C TRP A 254 -8.71 -5.02 5.20
N SER A 255 -8.07 -5.58 4.18
CA SER A 255 -8.65 -6.57 3.28
C SER A 255 -8.82 -7.94 3.95
N PRO A 256 -9.99 -8.60 3.79
CA PRO A 256 -10.24 -9.93 4.35
C PRO A 256 -9.46 -11.06 3.64
N THR A 257 -8.88 -10.80 2.47
CA THR A 257 -8.08 -11.77 1.70
C THR A 257 -6.63 -11.90 2.20
N THR A 258 -6.29 -11.26 3.32
CA THR A 258 -4.93 -11.18 3.81
C THR A 258 -4.73 -12.01 5.07
N THR A 259 -3.74 -12.88 5.05
CA THR A 259 -3.19 -13.56 6.23
C THR A 259 -1.94 -12.82 6.68
N CYS A 260 -1.97 -12.24 7.88
CA CYS A 260 -0.81 -11.59 8.50
C CYS A 260 -0.03 -12.62 9.32
N VAL A 261 1.27 -12.77 9.05
CA VAL A 261 2.16 -13.65 9.80
C VAL A 261 3.19 -12.79 10.52
N THR A 262 3.30 -12.95 11.83
CA THR A 262 4.35 -12.28 12.62
C THR A 262 5.64 -13.09 12.50
N ILE A 263 6.72 -12.40 12.15
CA ILE A 263 8.04 -13.00 11.91
C ILE A 263 9.14 -12.26 12.68
N THR A 264 10.25 -12.96 12.88
CA THR A 264 11.50 -12.38 13.39
C THR A 264 12.42 -12.05 12.22
N THR A 265 12.90 -10.81 12.14
CA THR A 265 13.77 -10.35 11.03
C THR A 265 15.26 -10.46 11.33
N THR A 266 15.65 -10.56 12.60
CA THR A 266 17.06 -10.65 13.02
C THR A 266 17.64 -12.06 12.89
N THR A 267 16.80 -13.09 12.91
CA THR A 267 17.18 -14.49 12.83
C THR A 267 16.10 -15.25 12.08
N LEU A 268 16.49 -16.13 11.15
CA LEU A 268 15.55 -17.02 10.48
C LEU A 268 15.16 -18.16 11.44
N LEU A 269 13.92 -18.14 11.92
CA LEU A 269 13.38 -19.18 12.78
C LEU A 269 12.62 -20.24 11.97
N ASP A 270 12.75 -21.50 12.35
CA ASP A 270 11.99 -22.60 11.73
C ASP A 270 10.48 -22.46 11.95
N SER A 271 10.07 -21.90 13.10
CA SER A 271 8.68 -21.57 13.38
C SER A 271 8.10 -20.57 12.39
N ASP A 272 8.85 -19.51 12.07
CA ASP A 272 8.42 -18.47 11.12
C ASP A 272 8.29 -19.08 9.72
N ARG A 273 9.30 -19.87 9.30
CA ARG A 273 9.27 -20.59 8.02
C ARG A 273 8.05 -21.51 7.92
N THR A 274 7.78 -22.29 8.95
CA THR A 274 6.61 -23.18 9.00
C THR A 274 5.31 -22.43 8.92
N ALA A 275 5.16 -21.32 9.67
CA ALA A 275 3.95 -20.50 9.67
C ALA A 275 3.69 -19.88 8.29
N VAL A 276 4.72 -19.31 7.65
CA VAL A 276 4.61 -18.70 6.32
C VAL A 276 4.27 -19.75 5.27
N THR A 277 4.97 -20.89 5.27
CA THR A 277 4.72 -21.99 4.32
C THR A 277 3.30 -22.54 4.48
N THR A 278 2.84 -22.74 5.71
CA THR A 278 1.49 -23.24 5.99
C THR A 278 0.44 -22.25 5.50
N ALA A 279 0.60 -20.96 5.81
CA ALA A 279 -0.31 -19.92 5.34
C ALA A 279 -0.35 -19.84 3.80
N LEU A 280 0.82 -19.91 3.14
CA LEU A 280 0.90 -19.81 1.69
C LEU A 280 0.27 -21.03 0.98
N LYS A 281 0.46 -22.24 1.50
CA LYS A 281 -0.10 -23.46 0.92
C LYS A 281 -1.63 -23.52 0.92
N THR A 282 -2.30 -22.70 1.70
CA THR A 282 -3.78 -22.63 1.68
C THR A 282 -4.34 -22.13 0.36
N PHE A 283 -3.50 -21.49 -0.48
CA PHE A 283 -3.91 -20.90 -1.77
C PHE A 283 -3.59 -21.81 -2.97
N PHE A 284 -2.83 -22.90 -2.79
CA PHE A 284 -2.38 -23.80 -3.86
C PHE A 284 -2.80 -25.25 -3.61
#